data_767fb0d8775760c62258ac4fa40f85fd
#
_entry.id   767fb0d8775760c62258ac4fa40f85fd
#
_cell.length_a   1.000
_cell.length_b   1.000
_cell.length_c   1.000
_cell.angle_alpha   90.00
_cell.angle_beta   90.00
_cell.angle_gamma   90.00
#
_symmetry.space_group_name_H-M   'P 1'
#
loop_
_entity.id
_entity.type
_entity.pdbx_description
1 polymer ?
#
loop_
_entity_poly.entity_id
_entity_poly.type
_entity_poly.pdbx_seq_one_letter_code
_entity_poly.pdbx_strand_id
1 'polypeptide(L)'
;MCSSDLLVGDVALESDVSLMEELDDIHHPEGCIREAEKLAAEVYGSDRCFLGVNGTTGVIHGMLLGALRPGDRILVPRNSHRSVLGGLILAGLEPVYVQPAYEEEWRLTLQLSPEQVEAAFARYPDLKAVFLTTPNYFGLAADTKRIAAIAHEHGAVLLVDEAHGPHLGFSDLLPPGAMECGADAAAQSTHKIVGAMTQCSLLQVRYGRLRPEAMEQAMSLVTTTSPNYLLMGALDGARAQLAEKGAAMAAASVRAATVLRKALHRVPGLPVLEKELNGRGGVVALDPGKVTIQVSRLGITGPEAADALRRAGIAVELVDQDHVLFLVTYADDNPEFPAIAQRIATVLEKMRKPRRDLPPVPPVLSIPEQVLTPREAFFAPKERVPFREAAGRVAGETLSFYPPGIPLIMPGERLTKELIAFSLQLQEKRLQVSGPRDPSLQTFEVLV
;
A
#
# COMPACT_ATOMS: atom_id res chain seq x y z
N MET A 1 -0.51 -34.14 -24.04
CA MET A 1 -1.23 -32.94 -23.53
C MET A 1 -0.48 -32.42 -22.32
N CYS A 2 -0.07 -31.19 -22.36
CA CYS A 2 0.55 -30.54 -21.20
C CYS A 2 -0.55 -30.32 -20.17
N SER A 3 -0.29 -30.56 -18.87
CA SER A 3 -1.28 -30.36 -17.79
C SER A 3 -1.76 -28.90 -17.66
N SER A 4 -1.05 -27.95 -18.25
CA SER A 4 -1.40 -26.53 -18.28
C SER A 4 -2.66 -26.25 -19.10
N ASP A 5 -2.93 -27.01 -20.18
CA ASP A 5 -4.11 -26.84 -21.05
C ASP A 5 -5.41 -26.97 -20.24
N LEU A 6 -5.40 -27.92 -19.29
CA LEU A 6 -6.55 -28.19 -18.41
C LEU A 6 -6.77 -27.08 -17.35
N LEU A 7 -5.72 -26.33 -17.01
CA LEU A 7 -5.77 -25.34 -15.95
C LEU A 7 -6.12 -23.93 -16.46
N VAL A 8 -5.53 -23.51 -17.58
CA VAL A 8 -5.63 -22.10 -18.04
C VAL A 8 -6.43 -21.94 -19.35
N GLY A 9 -6.69 -23.02 -20.07
CA GLY A 9 -7.41 -23.04 -21.34
C GLY A 9 -6.58 -22.58 -22.54
N ASP A 10 -7.06 -22.90 -23.73
CA ASP A 10 -6.32 -22.71 -24.98
C ASP A 10 -5.97 -21.25 -25.26
N VAL A 11 -6.91 -20.32 -25.07
CA VAL A 11 -6.70 -18.89 -25.33
C VAL A 11 -5.55 -18.32 -24.51
N ALA A 12 -5.44 -18.70 -23.23
CA ALA A 12 -4.36 -18.22 -22.37
C ALA A 12 -3.00 -18.78 -22.82
N LEU A 13 -2.94 -20.06 -23.25
CA LEU A 13 -1.72 -20.69 -23.75
C LEU A 13 -1.29 -20.12 -25.10
N GLU A 14 -2.22 -19.88 -26.01
CA GLU A 14 -1.95 -19.26 -27.30
C GLU A 14 -1.46 -17.81 -27.16
N SER A 15 -1.84 -17.13 -26.07
CA SER A 15 -1.43 -15.76 -25.76
C SER A 15 -0.17 -15.68 -24.88
N ASP A 16 0.31 -16.80 -24.31
CA ASP A 16 1.54 -16.86 -23.51
C ASP A 16 2.75 -16.99 -24.43
N VAL A 17 3.10 -15.87 -25.05
CA VAL A 17 4.21 -15.76 -26.00
C VAL A 17 5.46 -15.23 -25.29
N SER A 18 6.62 -15.40 -25.94
CA SER A 18 7.91 -14.98 -25.43
C SER A 18 8.47 -13.82 -26.25
N LEU A 19 9.53 -13.19 -25.76
CA LEU A 19 10.27 -12.19 -26.53
C LEU A 19 10.83 -12.82 -27.82
N MET A 20 10.30 -12.42 -28.95
CA MET A 20 10.71 -12.84 -30.31
C MET A 20 10.85 -11.59 -31.17
N GLU A 21 11.55 -11.72 -32.30
CA GLU A 21 11.79 -10.58 -33.20
C GLU A 21 10.47 -9.95 -33.71
N GLU A 22 9.41 -10.75 -33.84
CA GLU A 22 8.09 -10.30 -34.29
C GLU A 22 7.26 -9.63 -33.18
N LEU A 23 7.72 -9.67 -31.93
CA LEU A 23 7.04 -9.09 -30.76
C LEU A 23 7.82 -7.92 -30.21
N ASP A 24 7.12 -7.04 -29.51
CA ASP A 24 7.72 -5.88 -28.84
C ASP A 24 8.45 -6.30 -27.55
N ASP A 25 9.49 -5.58 -27.15
CA ASP A 25 10.29 -5.84 -25.97
C ASP A 25 10.05 -4.78 -24.88
N ILE A 26 9.66 -5.21 -23.68
CA ILE A 26 9.41 -4.32 -22.53
C ILE A 26 10.67 -3.53 -22.11
N HIS A 27 11.88 -4.04 -22.40
CA HIS A 27 13.14 -3.37 -22.10
C HIS A 27 13.51 -2.30 -23.14
N HIS A 28 13.02 -2.46 -24.37
CA HIS A 28 13.22 -1.55 -25.51
C HIS A 28 11.92 -1.41 -26.31
N PRO A 29 10.84 -0.89 -25.71
CA PRO A 29 9.54 -0.88 -26.35
C PRO A 29 9.50 0.12 -27.51
N GLU A 30 9.20 -0.37 -28.71
CA GLU A 30 9.07 0.42 -29.93
C GLU A 30 7.69 0.24 -30.59
N GLY A 31 6.99 -0.85 -30.28
CA GLY A 31 5.71 -1.24 -30.85
C GLY A 31 4.52 -1.08 -29.92
N CYS A 32 3.75 -2.15 -29.75
CA CYS A 32 2.50 -2.14 -28.98
C CYS A 32 2.69 -1.88 -27.50
N ILE A 33 3.80 -2.30 -26.90
CA ILE A 33 4.11 -1.99 -25.50
C ILE A 33 4.33 -0.50 -25.33
N ARG A 34 5.12 0.12 -26.24
CA ARG A 34 5.37 1.58 -26.23
C ARG A 34 4.08 2.37 -26.37
N GLU A 35 3.18 1.95 -27.25
CA GLU A 35 1.89 2.63 -27.45
C GLU A 35 0.98 2.45 -26.22
N ALA A 36 0.93 1.26 -25.62
CA ALA A 36 0.18 1.02 -24.39
C ALA A 36 0.68 1.91 -23.23
N GLU A 37 2.00 2.02 -23.05
CA GLU A 37 2.61 2.89 -22.04
C GLU A 37 2.32 4.37 -22.28
N LYS A 38 2.36 4.82 -23.55
CA LYS A 38 2.01 6.19 -23.93
C LYS A 38 0.56 6.49 -23.63
N LEU A 39 -0.36 5.63 -24.04
CA LEU A 39 -1.79 5.78 -23.76
C LEU A 39 -2.07 5.76 -22.25
N ALA A 40 -1.35 4.94 -21.46
CA ALA A 40 -1.45 4.96 -20.02
C ALA A 40 -0.96 6.29 -19.41
N ALA A 41 0.16 6.82 -19.91
CA ALA A 41 0.67 8.11 -19.49
C ALA A 41 -0.34 9.25 -19.76
N GLU A 42 -0.97 9.25 -20.94
CA GLU A 42 -2.01 10.22 -21.31
C GLU A 42 -3.22 10.14 -20.34
N VAL A 43 -3.69 8.93 -20.04
CA VAL A 43 -4.84 8.71 -19.15
C VAL A 43 -4.59 9.21 -17.72
N TYR A 44 -3.37 9.05 -17.20
CA TYR A 44 -3.00 9.47 -15.85
C TYR A 44 -2.35 10.85 -15.76
N GLY A 45 -2.13 11.53 -16.91
CA GLY A 45 -1.51 12.86 -16.96
C GLY A 45 -0.04 12.85 -16.54
N SER A 46 0.69 11.79 -16.88
CA SER A 46 2.14 11.66 -16.69
C SER A 46 2.89 11.84 -18.01
N ASP A 47 4.20 12.03 -17.95
CA ASP A 47 5.06 12.12 -19.15
C ASP A 47 5.47 10.73 -19.66
N ARG A 48 5.51 9.77 -18.75
CA ARG A 48 5.86 8.37 -19.02
C ARG A 48 5.12 7.43 -18.07
N CYS A 49 4.65 6.33 -18.62
CA CYS A 49 4.18 5.19 -17.85
C CYS A 49 5.06 3.96 -18.15
N PHE A 50 5.36 3.16 -17.15
CA PHE A 50 5.99 1.85 -17.29
C PHE A 50 5.03 0.76 -16.86
N LEU A 51 4.92 -0.28 -17.65
CA LEU A 51 4.17 -1.49 -17.30
C LEU A 51 4.98 -2.32 -16.29
N GLY A 52 4.36 -2.70 -15.18
CA GLY A 52 4.97 -3.52 -14.15
C GLY A 52 4.29 -4.88 -14.05
N VAL A 53 5.05 -5.94 -14.33
CA VAL A 53 4.59 -7.35 -14.29
C VAL A 53 5.09 -8.10 -13.05
N ASN A 54 5.73 -7.40 -12.11
CA ASN A 54 6.29 -7.95 -10.87
C ASN A 54 5.64 -7.34 -9.62
N GLY A 55 4.39 -6.96 -9.73
CA GLY A 55 3.66 -6.25 -8.68
C GLY A 55 4.20 -4.85 -8.39
N THR A 56 3.46 -4.10 -7.61
CA THR A 56 3.87 -2.75 -7.19
C THR A 56 5.15 -2.78 -6.34
N THR A 57 5.52 -3.93 -5.77
CA THR A 57 6.82 -4.11 -5.11
C THR A 57 7.97 -3.84 -6.07
N GLY A 58 7.97 -4.47 -7.26
CA GLY A 58 8.98 -4.22 -8.28
C GLY A 58 8.97 -2.78 -8.78
N VAL A 59 7.78 -2.22 -8.99
CA VAL A 59 7.60 -0.83 -9.42
C VAL A 59 8.14 0.18 -8.39
N ILE A 60 7.88 -0.02 -7.09
CA ILE A 60 8.44 0.83 -6.02
C ILE A 60 9.95 0.70 -5.95
N HIS A 61 10.51 -0.50 -6.14
CA HIS A 61 11.97 -0.68 -6.21
C HIS A 61 12.56 0.10 -7.38
N GLY A 62 11.99 -0.02 -8.57
CA GLY A 62 12.41 0.74 -9.75
C GLY A 62 12.27 2.25 -9.56
N MET A 63 11.16 2.71 -8.97
CA MET A 63 10.94 4.12 -8.66
C MET A 63 12.04 4.70 -7.75
N LEU A 64 12.37 4.01 -6.65
CA LEU A 64 13.40 4.47 -5.71
C LEU A 64 14.81 4.42 -6.31
N LEU A 65 15.14 3.35 -7.06
CA LEU A 65 16.42 3.20 -7.77
C LEU A 65 16.63 4.26 -8.85
N GLY A 66 15.58 4.61 -9.59
CA GLY A 66 15.66 5.58 -10.69
C GLY A 66 15.64 7.04 -10.21
N ALA A 67 14.95 7.31 -9.11
CA ALA A 67 14.78 8.66 -8.58
C ALA A 67 15.98 9.14 -7.75
N LEU A 68 16.67 8.25 -7.05
CA LEU A 68 17.63 8.58 -6.00
C LEU A 68 18.95 7.85 -6.20
N ARG A 69 19.98 8.30 -5.46
CA ARG A 69 21.34 7.73 -5.46
C ARG A 69 21.66 7.12 -4.10
N PRO A 70 22.57 6.14 -4.02
CA PRO A 70 23.06 5.65 -2.74
C PRO A 70 23.56 6.79 -1.83
N GLY A 71 23.15 6.78 -0.57
CA GLY A 71 23.41 7.83 0.41
C GLY A 71 22.44 9.01 0.40
N ASP A 72 21.54 9.09 -0.57
CA ASP A 72 20.50 10.13 -0.54
C ASP A 72 19.53 9.90 0.62
N ARG A 73 19.15 10.99 1.30
CA ARG A 73 18.16 10.98 2.36
C ARG A 73 16.75 11.12 1.82
N ILE A 74 15.87 10.29 2.36
CA ILE A 74 14.45 10.26 2.00
C ILE A 74 13.57 10.25 3.24
N LEU A 75 12.55 11.14 3.27
CA LEU A 75 11.52 11.13 4.32
C LEU A 75 10.55 9.98 4.06
N VAL A 76 10.35 9.09 5.03
CA VAL A 76 9.51 7.90 4.90
C VAL A 76 8.53 7.80 6.07
N PRO A 77 7.21 7.79 5.82
CA PRO A 77 6.22 7.52 6.86
C PRO A 77 6.38 6.10 7.43
N ARG A 78 6.29 5.99 8.74
CA ARG A 78 6.50 4.72 9.45
C ARG A 78 5.44 3.66 9.11
N ASN A 79 4.29 4.06 8.60
CA ASN A 79 3.22 3.18 8.13
C ASN A 79 3.33 2.78 6.65
N SER A 80 4.49 2.96 6.02
CA SER A 80 4.75 2.52 4.65
C SER A 80 4.81 1.01 4.52
N HIS A 81 4.42 0.51 3.35
CA HIS A 81 4.44 -0.92 3.05
C HIS A 81 5.88 -1.47 3.04
N ARG A 82 6.04 -2.76 3.34
CA ARG A 82 7.36 -3.45 3.36
C ARG A 82 8.18 -3.34 2.08
N SER A 83 7.54 -3.13 0.93
CA SER A 83 8.23 -2.90 -0.35
C SER A 83 9.14 -1.68 -0.33
N VAL A 84 8.77 -0.66 0.45
CA VAL A 84 9.59 0.54 0.61
C VAL A 84 10.92 0.20 1.28
N LEU A 85 10.89 -0.61 2.34
CA LEU A 85 12.11 -1.09 2.97
C LEU A 85 13.01 -1.85 1.98
N GLY A 86 12.43 -2.73 1.15
CA GLY A 86 13.16 -3.40 0.08
C GLY A 86 13.83 -2.42 -0.89
N GLY A 87 13.10 -1.39 -1.29
CA GLY A 87 13.63 -0.32 -2.15
C GLY A 87 14.76 0.49 -1.49
N LEU A 88 14.61 0.83 -0.20
CA LEU A 88 15.67 1.52 0.57
C LEU A 88 16.97 0.70 0.61
N ILE A 89 16.86 -0.62 0.84
CA ILE A 89 18.00 -1.54 0.85
C ILE A 89 18.65 -1.61 -0.54
N LEU A 90 17.85 -1.81 -1.60
CA LEU A 90 18.35 -1.94 -2.96
C LEU A 90 19.01 -0.66 -3.44
N ALA A 91 18.40 0.47 -3.25
CA ALA A 91 18.91 1.78 -3.67
C ALA A 91 19.99 2.35 -2.72
N GLY A 92 20.19 1.77 -1.52
CA GLY A 92 21.18 2.23 -0.56
C GLY A 92 20.87 3.60 0.03
N LEU A 93 19.58 3.85 0.34
CA LEU A 93 19.10 5.15 0.82
C LEU A 93 19.18 5.27 2.35
N GLU A 94 19.27 6.52 2.82
CA GLU A 94 19.21 6.88 4.24
C GLU A 94 17.80 7.36 4.61
N PRO A 95 16.94 6.52 5.21
CA PRO A 95 15.60 6.93 5.58
C PRO A 95 15.60 7.84 6.81
N VAL A 96 14.83 8.92 6.73
CA VAL A 96 14.37 9.70 7.87
C VAL A 96 12.93 9.29 8.14
N TYR A 97 12.71 8.50 9.18
CA TYR A 97 11.38 8.03 9.49
C TYR A 97 10.56 9.09 10.22
N VAL A 98 9.29 9.18 9.84
CA VAL A 98 8.31 10.06 10.49
C VAL A 98 7.07 9.26 10.87
N GLN A 99 6.54 9.51 12.06
CA GLN A 99 5.33 8.87 12.53
C GLN A 99 4.13 9.76 12.17
N PRO A 100 3.23 9.31 11.28
CA PRO A 100 1.96 9.99 11.06
C PRO A 100 1.12 10.05 12.36
N ALA A 101 0.23 11.04 12.44
CA ALA A 101 -0.66 11.19 13.59
C ALA A 101 -1.54 9.93 13.79
N TYR A 102 -1.93 9.69 15.03
CA TYR A 102 -2.84 8.62 15.40
C TYR A 102 -4.15 9.21 15.91
N GLU A 103 -5.26 8.66 15.45
CA GLU A 103 -6.60 9.03 15.90
C GLU A 103 -7.10 8.03 16.94
N GLU A 104 -7.26 8.49 18.18
CA GLU A 104 -7.54 7.60 19.30
C GLU A 104 -8.96 7.02 19.30
N GLU A 105 -9.95 7.79 18.84
CA GLU A 105 -11.33 7.31 18.79
C GLU A 105 -11.50 6.18 17.77
N TRP A 106 -10.94 6.37 16.57
CA TRP A 106 -10.93 5.38 15.51
C TRP A 106 -9.79 4.37 15.64
N ARG A 107 -8.79 4.62 16.48
CA ARG A 107 -7.58 3.78 16.62
C ARG A 107 -6.88 3.53 15.28
N LEU A 108 -6.78 4.57 14.46
CA LEU A 108 -6.17 4.54 13.15
C LEU A 108 -4.96 5.46 13.05
N THR A 109 -3.92 4.98 12.37
CA THR A 109 -2.84 5.86 11.90
C THR A 109 -3.34 6.66 10.70
N LEU A 110 -3.20 7.99 10.77
CA LEU A 110 -3.64 8.93 9.76
C LEU A 110 -2.62 9.08 8.63
N GLN A 111 -2.52 10.26 8.05
CA GLN A 111 -1.62 10.56 6.95
C GLN A 111 -0.40 11.39 7.39
N LEU A 112 0.63 11.41 6.57
CA LEU A 112 1.72 12.37 6.71
C LEU A 112 1.16 13.77 6.43
N SER A 113 1.35 14.70 7.38
CA SER A 113 0.85 16.07 7.20
C SER A 113 1.90 16.98 6.54
N PRO A 114 1.47 18.03 5.83
CA PRO A 114 2.36 19.06 5.31
C PRO A 114 3.28 19.65 6.37
N GLU A 115 2.77 19.91 7.58
CA GLU A 115 3.53 20.46 8.71
C GLU A 115 4.64 19.52 9.18
N GLN A 116 4.40 18.20 9.14
CA GLN A 116 5.44 17.20 9.45
C GLN A 116 6.53 17.18 8.37
N VAL A 117 6.17 17.39 7.11
CA VAL A 117 7.12 17.50 5.99
C VAL A 117 7.97 18.77 6.13
N GLU A 118 7.36 19.93 6.41
CA GLU A 118 8.08 21.19 6.69
C GLU A 118 9.06 21.02 7.86
N ALA A 119 8.62 20.43 8.97
CA ALA A 119 9.46 20.15 10.13
C ALA A 119 10.62 19.21 9.82
N ALA A 120 10.40 18.23 8.93
CA ALA A 120 11.45 17.34 8.48
C ALA A 120 12.51 18.07 7.66
N PHE A 121 12.15 18.93 6.71
CA PHE A 121 13.09 19.76 5.95
C PHE A 121 13.84 20.76 6.84
N ALA A 122 13.18 21.35 7.82
CA ALA A 122 13.85 22.23 8.78
C ALA A 122 14.95 21.50 9.58
N ARG A 123 14.76 20.23 9.90
CA ARG A 123 15.72 19.40 10.62
C ARG A 123 16.76 18.73 9.71
N TYR A 124 16.38 18.37 8.51
CA TYR A 124 17.18 17.66 7.52
C TYR A 124 17.09 18.36 6.16
N PRO A 125 17.81 19.48 5.99
CA PRO A 125 17.72 20.30 4.77
C PRO A 125 18.30 19.60 3.53
N ASP A 126 18.97 18.48 3.69
CA ASP A 126 19.58 17.67 2.64
C ASP A 126 18.67 16.52 2.14
N LEU A 127 17.41 16.45 2.60
CA LEU A 127 16.43 15.51 2.07
C LEU A 127 16.28 15.69 0.55
N LYS A 128 16.34 14.57 -0.19
CA LYS A 128 16.21 14.52 -1.64
C LYS A 128 14.84 14.07 -2.11
N ALA A 129 14.09 13.39 -1.25
CA ALA A 129 12.74 12.94 -1.56
C ALA A 129 11.85 12.89 -0.34
N VAL A 130 10.55 13.03 -0.59
CA VAL A 130 9.47 12.64 0.31
C VAL A 130 8.79 11.41 -0.27
N PHE A 131 8.67 10.34 0.51
CA PHE A 131 7.85 9.20 0.17
C PHE A 131 6.48 9.33 0.84
N LEU A 132 5.42 9.06 0.11
CA LEU A 132 4.05 9.16 0.60
C LEU A 132 3.25 7.93 0.20
N THR A 133 2.48 7.35 1.12
CA THR A 133 1.49 6.31 0.80
C THR A 133 0.10 6.93 0.85
N THR A 134 -0.53 7.13 -0.31
CA THR A 134 -1.86 7.75 -0.40
C THR A 134 -2.65 7.21 -1.60
N PRO A 135 -3.92 6.81 -1.40
CA PRO A 135 -4.58 6.65 -0.10
C PRO A 135 -3.93 5.52 0.72
N ASN A 136 -4.07 5.59 2.04
CA ASN A 136 -3.66 4.46 2.87
C ASN A 136 -4.65 3.30 2.76
N TYR A 137 -4.42 2.20 3.47
CA TYR A 137 -5.27 1.01 3.43
C TYR A 137 -6.74 1.30 3.74
N PHE A 138 -7.01 2.26 4.63
CA PHE A 138 -8.37 2.64 5.04
C PHE A 138 -9.02 3.64 4.09
N GLY A 139 -8.33 4.04 3.02
CA GLY A 139 -8.83 4.98 2.02
C GLY A 139 -8.63 6.45 2.38
N LEU A 140 -7.93 6.75 3.47
CA LEU A 140 -7.61 8.12 3.85
C LEU A 140 -6.57 8.69 2.89
N ALA A 141 -6.87 9.82 2.24
CA ALA A 141 -5.99 10.50 1.31
C ALA A 141 -5.28 11.69 1.98
N ALA A 142 -3.99 11.85 1.69
CA ALA A 142 -3.15 12.95 2.18
C ALA A 142 -3.35 14.23 1.36
N ASP A 143 -2.91 15.37 1.91
CA ASP A 143 -2.74 16.63 1.16
C ASP A 143 -1.52 16.53 0.23
N THR A 144 -1.63 15.67 -0.76
CA THR A 144 -0.56 15.38 -1.70
C THR A 144 -0.09 16.62 -2.45
N LYS A 145 -1.04 17.52 -2.79
CA LYS A 145 -0.72 18.75 -3.51
C LYS A 145 0.16 19.71 -2.70
N ARG A 146 -0.16 19.90 -1.42
CA ARG A 146 0.64 20.74 -0.54
C ARG A 146 1.99 20.09 -0.21
N ILE A 147 2.02 18.78 0.00
CA ILE A 147 3.26 18.03 0.22
C ILE A 147 4.17 18.11 -1.01
N ALA A 148 3.63 17.99 -2.24
CA ALA A 148 4.39 18.16 -3.48
C ALA A 148 5.02 19.55 -3.56
N ALA A 149 4.24 20.61 -3.28
CA ALA A 149 4.72 21.99 -3.28
C ALA A 149 5.90 22.18 -2.31
N ILE A 150 5.77 21.71 -1.06
CA ILE A 150 6.83 21.80 -0.05
C ILE A 150 8.09 21.04 -0.51
N ALA A 151 7.95 19.79 -0.99
CA ALA A 151 9.09 19.02 -1.49
C ALA A 151 9.82 19.76 -2.62
N HIS A 152 9.06 20.31 -3.57
CA HIS A 152 9.61 21.02 -4.71
C HIS A 152 10.29 22.34 -4.33
N GLU A 153 9.77 23.09 -3.35
CA GLU A 153 10.40 24.31 -2.81
C GLU A 153 11.78 24.02 -2.21
N HIS A 154 11.97 22.83 -1.66
CA HIS A 154 13.25 22.35 -1.13
C HIS A 154 14.12 21.61 -2.17
N GLY A 155 13.71 21.57 -3.45
CA GLY A 155 14.44 20.87 -4.50
C GLY A 155 14.42 19.35 -4.39
N ALA A 156 13.51 18.80 -3.60
CA ALA A 156 13.28 17.38 -3.43
C ALA A 156 12.16 16.88 -4.36
N VAL A 157 12.07 15.56 -4.56
CA VAL A 157 11.00 14.92 -5.33
C VAL A 157 9.93 14.33 -4.41
N LEU A 158 8.68 14.26 -4.88
CA LEU A 158 7.60 13.53 -4.25
C LEU A 158 7.37 12.19 -4.95
N LEU A 159 7.61 11.09 -4.24
CA LEU A 159 7.40 9.72 -4.69
C LEU A 159 6.20 9.12 -3.96
N VAL A 160 5.22 8.62 -4.69
CA VAL A 160 3.94 8.18 -4.11
C VAL A 160 3.72 6.68 -4.31
N ASP A 161 3.49 5.98 -3.23
CA ASP A 161 2.83 4.66 -3.25
C ASP A 161 1.31 4.88 -3.32
N GLU A 162 0.79 4.81 -4.52
CA GLU A 162 -0.64 4.90 -4.86
C GLU A 162 -1.22 3.50 -5.17
N ALA A 163 -0.69 2.47 -4.53
CA ALA A 163 -1.12 1.09 -4.78
C ALA A 163 -2.64 0.88 -4.58
N HIS A 164 -3.27 1.65 -3.72
CA HIS A 164 -4.71 1.63 -3.48
C HIS A 164 -5.48 2.75 -4.20
N GLY A 165 -4.86 3.43 -5.16
CA GLY A 165 -5.44 4.59 -5.83
C GLY A 165 -5.43 4.58 -7.38
N PRO A 166 -5.29 3.44 -8.10
CA PRO A 166 -5.22 3.45 -9.57
C PRO A 166 -6.53 3.94 -10.24
N HIS A 167 -7.61 4.07 -9.50
CA HIS A 167 -8.92 4.57 -9.94
C HIS A 167 -9.15 6.04 -9.60
N LEU A 168 -8.25 6.66 -8.85
CA LEU A 168 -8.36 8.08 -8.47
C LEU A 168 -8.13 9.01 -9.66
N GLY A 169 -8.68 10.21 -9.61
CA GLY A 169 -8.57 11.18 -10.69
C GLY A 169 -9.58 11.01 -11.85
N PHE A 170 -10.35 9.92 -11.87
CA PHE A 170 -11.35 9.70 -12.93
C PHE A 170 -12.74 10.30 -12.63
N SER A 171 -12.94 10.86 -11.45
CA SER A 171 -14.20 11.46 -11.04
C SER A 171 -14.03 12.37 -9.82
N ASP A 172 -14.75 13.48 -9.79
CA ASP A 172 -14.85 14.39 -8.64
C ASP A 172 -15.49 13.74 -7.39
N LEU A 173 -16.04 12.54 -7.53
CA LEU A 173 -16.57 11.74 -6.42
C LEU A 173 -15.46 11.07 -5.60
N LEU A 174 -14.24 11.01 -6.13
CA LEU A 174 -13.05 10.36 -5.55
C LEU A 174 -12.01 11.41 -5.16
N PRO A 175 -11.07 11.10 -4.27
CA PRO A 175 -9.88 11.91 -4.07
C PRO A 175 -9.10 12.11 -5.38
N PRO A 176 -8.36 13.23 -5.54
CA PRO A 176 -7.51 13.43 -6.72
C PRO A 176 -6.37 12.42 -6.76
N GLY A 177 -5.93 12.05 -7.95
CA GLY A 177 -4.79 11.17 -8.17
C GLY A 177 -3.44 11.84 -7.85
N ALA A 178 -2.42 11.05 -7.56
CA ALA A 178 -1.09 11.57 -7.19
C ALA A 178 -0.47 12.44 -8.30
N MET A 179 -0.59 12.03 -9.57
CA MET A 179 -0.03 12.80 -10.69
C MET A 179 -0.74 14.13 -10.87
N GLU A 180 -2.06 14.19 -10.68
CA GLU A 180 -2.86 15.43 -10.68
C GLU A 180 -2.40 16.37 -9.56
N CYS A 181 -2.04 15.83 -8.40
CA CYS A 181 -1.55 16.57 -7.24
C CYS A 181 -0.09 17.03 -7.35
N GLY A 182 0.62 16.70 -8.44
CA GLY A 182 1.99 17.14 -8.66
C GLY A 182 3.07 16.18 -8.17
N ALA A 183 2.77 14.92 -7.92
CA ALA A 183 3.79 13.90 -7.67
C ALA A 183 4.76 13.77 -8.85
N ASP A 184 6.04 13.50 -8.55
CA ASP A 184 7.06 13.26 -9.58
C ASP A 184 7.00 11.81 -10.07
N ALA A 185 6.63 10.86 -9.21
CA ALA A 185 6.29 9.50 -9.63
C ALA A 185 5.23 8.89 -8.71
N ALA A 186 4.40 7.99 -9.28
CA ALA A 186 3.36 7.27 -8.57
C ALA A 186 3.33 5.78 -8.99
N ALA A 187 3.41 4.89 -7.99
CA ALA A 187 3.35 3.45 -8.16
C ALA A 187 1.93 2.94 -7.86
N GLN A 188 1.28 2.32 -8.84
CA GLN A 188 -0.14 1.93 -8.79
C GLN A 188 -0.31 0.42 -8.91
N SER A 189 -1.13 -0.20 -8.04
CA SER A 189 -1.54 -1.62 -8.17
C SER A 189 -2.84 -1.71 -8.96
N THR A 190 -2.76 -1.79 -10.27
CA THR A 190 -3.92 -1.86 -11.15
C THR A 190 -4.81 -3.06 -10.81
N HIS A 191 -4.21 -4.19 -10.41
CA HIS A 191 -4.91 -5.43 -10.03
C HIS A 191 -5.74 -5.36 -8.76
N LYS A 192 -5.59 -4.34 -7.90
CA LYS A 192 -6.34 -4.27 -6.63
C LYS A 192 -7.75 -3.73 -6.80
N ILE A 193 -7.95 -2.75 -7.68
CA ILE A 193 -9.20 -1.99 -7.76
C ILE A 193 -9.75 -1.93 -9.19
N VAL A 194 -8.86 -1.95 -10.18
CA VAL A 194 -9.22 -1.97 -11.60
C VAL A 194 -9.06 -3.39 -12.14
N GLY A 195 -9.80 -3.77 -13.14
CA GLY A 195 -9.91 -5.15 -13.61
C GLY A 195 -8.69 -5.72 -14.32
N ALA A 196 -7.49 -5.66 -13.72
CA ALA A 196 -6.28 -6.30 -14.22
C ALA A 196 -5.95 -7.58 -13.43
N MET A 197 -5.13 -8.44 -14.01
CA MET A 197 -4.64 -9.66 -13.35
C MET A 197 -3.70 -9.34 -12.19
N THR A 198 -3.63 -10.24 -11.20
CA THR A 198 -2.67 -10.12 -10.08
C THR A 198 -1.24 -9.94 -10.61
N GLN A 199 -0.43 -9.14 -9.95
CA GLN A 199 0.90 -8.62 -10.31
C GLN A 199 0.90 -7.40 -11.26
N CYS A 200 -0.21 -7.10 -11.93
CA CYS A 200 -0.32 -5.92 -12.80
C CYS A 200 -0.17 -4.61 -12.02
N SER A 201 0.79 -3.80 -12.41
CA SER A 201 1.12 -2.51 -11.79
C SER A 201 1.55 -1.49 -12.83
N LEU A 202 1.42 -0.21 -12.51
CA LEU A 202 1.91 0.88 -13.34
C LEU A 202 2.85 1.78 -12.53
N LEU A 203 3.89 2.29 -13.17
CA LEU A 203 4.68 3.41 -12.66
C LEU A 203 4.42 4.63 -13.54
N GLN A 204 3.78 5.63 -12.98
CA GLN A 204 3.61 6.94 -13.60
C GLN A 204 4.81 7.82 -13.25
N VAL A 205 5.37 8.54 -14.20
CA VAL A 205 6.54 9.40 -14.00
C VAL A 205 6.33 10.75 -14.67
N ARG A 206 6.68 11.82 -13.96
CA ARG A 206 6.79 13.18 -14.48
C ARG A 206 8.27 13.53 -14.58
N TYR A 207 8.68 13.97 -15.77
CA TYR A 207 10.06 14.40 -16.01
C TYR A 207 10.30 15.84 -15.51
N GLY A 208 11.56 16.26 -15.61
CA GLY A 208 12.00 17.57 -15.13
C GLY A 208 12.85 17.43 -13.86
N ARG A 209 12.30 16.90 -12.76
CA ARG A 209 13.08 16.55 -11.56
C ARG A 209 13.63 15.13 -11.64
N LEU A 210 12.89 14.21 -12.24
CA LEU A 210 13.35 12.85 -12.53
C LEU A 210 13.97 12.78 -13.92
N ARG A 211 15.06 12.03 -14.04
CA ARG A 211 15.77 11.85 -15.32
C ARG A 211 15.22 10.64 -16.07
N PRO A 212 14.81 10.78 -17.34
CA PRO A 212 14.26 9.69 -18.15
C PRO A 212 15.13 8.44 -18.14
N GLU A 213 16.40 8.59 -18.47
CA GLU A 213 17.35 7.47 -18.63
C GLU A 213 17.54 6.70 -17.31
N ALA A 214 17.55 7.41 -16.18
CA ALA A 214 17.69 6.77 -14.88
C ALA A 214 16.46 5.94 -14.52
N MET A 215 15.26 6.43 -14.85
CA MET A 215 14.01 5.69 -14.61
C MET A 215 13.92 4.46 -15.53
N GLU A 216 14.27 4.58 -16.80
CA GLU A 216 14.30 3.48 -17.76
C GLU A 216 15.28 2.39 -17.33
N GLN A 217 16.52 2.76 -16.96
CA GLN A 217 17.52 1.82 -16.47
C GLN A 217 17.08 1.11 -15.19
N ALA A 218 16.48 1.85 -14.24
CA ALA A 218 16.02 1.28 -12.99
C ALA A 218 14.85 0.30 -13.21
N MET A 219 13.89 0.65 -14.07
CA MET A 219 12.78 -0.24 -14.39
C MET A 219 13.26 -1.48 -15.14
N SER A 220 14.18 -1.34 -16.09
CA SER A 220 14.80 -2.48 -16.78
C SER A 220 15.54 -3.41 -15.82
N LEU A 221 16.22 -2.86 -14.80
CA LEU A 221 16.96 -3.66 -13.79
C LEU A 221 16.05 -4.54 -12.94
N VAL A 222 14.84 -4.08 -12.61
CA VAL A 222 13.90 -4.80 -11.74
C VAL A 222 12.85 -5.61 -12.51
N THR A 223 12.80 -5.48 -13.82
CA THR A 223 11.87 -6.21 -14.69
C THR A 223 12.53 -7.51 -15.17
N THR A 224 11.76 -8.59 -15.17
CA THR A 224 12.20 -9.88 -15.73
C THR A 224 12.48 -9.76 -17.22
N THR A 225 13.46 -10.52 -17.72
CA THR A 225 13.72 -10.65 -19.17
C THR A 225 12.71 -11.59 -19.88
N SER A 226 11.77 -12.17 -19.13
CA SER A 226 10.70 -13.01 -19.67
C SER A 226 9.35 -12.49 -19.18
N PRO A 227 8.91 -11.27 -19.60
CA PRO A 227 7.67 -10.68 -19.14
C PRO A 227 6.47 -11.48 -19.64
N ASN A 228 5.45 -11.61 -18.78
CA ASN A 228 4.23 -12.30 -19.16
C ASN A 228 3.33 -11.37 -19.98
N TYR A 229 3.06 -11.71 -21.24
CA TYR A 229 2.24 -10.90 -22.15
C TYR A 229 0.77 -10.82 -21.74
N LEU A 230 0.24 -11.85 -21.07
CA LEU A 230 -1.13 -11.79 -20.53
C LEU A 230 -1.27 -10.70 -19.48
N LEU A 231 -0.23 -10.48 -18.65
CA LEU A 231 -0.24 -9.40 -17.67
C LEU A 231 -0.16 -8.03 -18.35
N MET A 232 0.67 -7.88 -19.37
CA MET A 232 0.78 -6.63 -20.12
C MET A 232 -0.52 -6.32 -20.87
N GLY A 233 -1.13 -7.30 -21.52
CA GLY A 233 -2.43 -7.18 -22.17
C GLY A 233 -3.55 -6.84 -21.16
N ALA A 234 -3.52 -7.44 -19.95
CA ALA A 234 -4.47 -7.10 -18.89
C ALA A 234 -4.31 -5.65 -18.39
N LEU A 235 -3.07 -5.14 -18.33
CA LEU A 235 -2.80 -3.72 -18.00
C LEU A 235 -3.36 -2.78 -19.05
N ASP A 236 -3.12 -3.05 -20.33
CA ASP A 236 -3.63 -2.21 -21.41
C ASP A 236 -5.15 -2.26 -21.52
N GLY A 237 -5.75 -3.45 -21.37
CA GLY A 237 -7.20 -3.59 -21.30
C GLY A 237 -7.84 -2.81 -20.15
N ALA A 238 -7.23 -2.86 -18.97
CA ALA A 238 -7.68 -2.10 -17.80
C ALA A 238 -7.54 -0.58 -18.02
N ARG A 239 -6.42 -0.12 -18.59
CA ARG A 239 -6.20 1.27 -19.00
C ARG A 239 -7.25 1.73 -20.00
N ALA A 240 -7.51 0.94 -21.05
CA ALA A 240 -8.52 1.26 -22.05
C ALA A 240 -9.92 1.40 -21.42
N GLN A 241 -10.30 0.47 -20.53
CA GLN A 241 -11.55 0.54 -19.79
C GLN A 241 -11.66 1.81 -18.94
N LEU A 242 -10.58 2.21 -18.25
CA LEU A 242 -10.55 3.45 -17.48
C LEU A 242 -10.68 4.69 -18.36
N ALA A 243 -9.99 4.73 -19.50
CA ALA A 243 -10.07 5.84 -20.45
C ALA A 243 -11.49 6.06 -20.97
N GLU A 244 -12.21 4.97 -21.26
CA GLU A 244 -13.57 5.04 -21.81
C GLU A 244 -14.66 5.19 -20.74
N LYS A 245 -14.51 4.54 -19.59
CA LYS A 245 -15.59 4.33 -18.60
C LYS A 245 -15.21 4.72 -17.18
N GLY A 246 -14.03 5.32 -16.94
CA GLY A 246 -13.51 5.59 -15.60
C GLY A 246 -14.49 6.36 -14.70
N ALA A 247 -15.11 7.42 -15.22
CA ALA A 247 -16.13 8.17 -14.48
C ALA A 247 -17.38 7.34 -14.13
N ALA A 248 -17.83 6.49 -15.06
CA ALA A 248 -18.98 5.60 -14.83
C ALA A 248 -18.64 4.50 -13.81
N MET A 249 -17.41 3.95 -13.86
CA MET A 249 -16.89 2.97 -12.91
C MET A 249 -16.77 3.58 -11.51
N ALA A 250 -16.25 4.80 -11.40
CA ALA A 250 -16.18 5.52 -10.13
C ALA A 250 -17.58 5.74 -9.53
N ALA A 251 -18.53 6.20 -10.34
CA ALA A 251 -19.91 6.38 -9.89
C ALA A 251 -20.55 5.06 -9.45
N ALA A 252 -20.28 3.95 -10.14
CA ALA A 252 -20.77 2.63 -9.77
C ALA A 252 -20.18 2.17 -8.41
N SER A 253 -18.88 2.31 -8.21
CA SER A 253 -18.23 2.01 -6.92
C SER A 253 -18.83 2.81 -5.76
N VAL A 254 -19.07 4.11 -5.97
CA VAL A 254 -19.68 4.99 -4.96
C VAL A 254 -21.14 4.59 -4.65
N ARG A 255 -21.92 4.21 -5.68
CA ARG A 255 -23.29 3.71 -5.45
C ARG A 255 -23.28 2.42 -4.62
N ALA A 256 -22.48 1.44 -5.00
CA ALA A 256 -22.35 0.19 -4.27
C ALA A 256 -21.88 0.43 -2.82
N ALA A 257 -20.82 1.22 -2.62
CA ALA A 257 -20.33 1.57 -1.28
C ALA A 257 -21.41 2.27 -0.44
N THR A 258 -22.23 3.12 -1.05
CA THR A 258 -23.37 3.78 -0.38
C THR A 258 -24.43 2.76 0.07
N VAL A 259 -24.71 1.75 -0.75
CA VAL A 259 -25.63 0.65 -0.38
C VAL A 259 -25.10 -0.10 0.84
N LEU A 260 -23.82 -0.45 0.84
CA LEU A 260 -23.19 -1.14 1.97
C LEU A 260 -23.23 -0.28 3.24
N ARG A 261 -22.79 1.00 3.17
CA ARG A 261 -22.83 1.92 4.31
C ARG A 261 -24.25 2.05 4.90
N LYS A 262 -25.27 2.21 4.06
CA LYS A 262 -26.66 2.27 4.51
C LYS A 262 -27.11 1.02 5.27
N ALA A 263 -26.66 -0.17 4.85
CA ALA A 263 -26.96 -1.41 5.57
C ALA A 263 -26.22 -1.46 6.90
N LEU A 264 -24.94 -1.09 6.94
CA LEU A 264 -24.10 -1.11 8.14
C LEU A 264 -24.55 -0.09 9.20
N HIS A 265 -25.01 1.09 8.82
CA HIS A 265 -25.57 2.09 9.74
C HIS A 265 -26.85 1.63 10.48
N ARG A 266 -27.50 0.58 9.99
CA ARG A 266 -28.66 -0.03 10.70
C ARG A 266 -28.22 -0.93 11.84
N VAL A 267 -26.95 -1.32 11.92
CA VAL A 267 -26.41 -2.14 13.03
C VAL A 267 -26.17 -1.24 14.23
N PRO A 268 -26.91 -1.41 15.33
CA PRO A 268 -26.82 -0.51 16.47
C PRO A 268 -25.43 -0.52 17.11
N GLY A 269 -24.81 0.66 17.21
CA GLY A 269 -23.52 0.85 17.85
C GLY A 269 -22.30 0.47 17.00
N LEU A 270 -22.47 0.24 15.69
CA LEU A 270 -21.40 0.00 14.75
C LEU A 270 -20.98 1.33 14.08
N PRO A 271 -19.79 1.89 14.38
CA PRO A 271 -19.27 3.01 13.62
C PRO A 271 -18.83 2.57 12.23
N VAL A 272 -19.19 3.38 11.23
CA VAL A 272 -18.77 3.25 9.84
C VAL A 272 -17.99 4.51 9.49
N LEU A 273 -16.75 4.36 9.05
CA LEU A 273 -15.88 5.50 8.74
C LEU A 273 -16.43 6.28 7.54
N GLU A 274 -16.67 7.56 7.76
CA GLU A 274 -17.12 8.54 6.77
C GLU A 274 -16.04 9.65 6.62
N LYS A 275 -16.47 10.90 6.51
CA LYS A 275 -15.58 12.05 6.30
C LYS A 275 -15.12 12.75 7.58
N GLU A 276 -15.41 12.20 8.76
CA GLU A 276 -15.15 12.83 10.06
C GLU A 276 -13.65 13.00 10.37
N LEU A 277 -12.79 12.29 9.65
CA LEU A 277 -11.33 12.43 9.76
C LEU A 277 -10.73 13.46 8.79
N ASN A 278 -11.54 14.00 7.86
CA ASN A 278 -11.06 15.04 6.95
C ASN A 278 -10.66 16.29 7.75
N GLY A 279 -9.50 16.85 7.44
CA GLY A 279 -8.88 17.96 8.15
C GLY A 279 -8.10 17.57 9.40
N ARG A 280 -7.97 16.28 9.73
CA ARG A 280 -7.20 15.78 10.87
C ARG A 280 -5.93 15.07 10.41
N GLY A 281 -4.78 15.35 11.06
CA GLY A 281 -3.54 14.58 10.88
C GLY A 281 -3.13 14.34 9.43
N GLY A 282 -3.21 15.36 8.58
CA GLY A 282 -2.85 15.29 7.17
C GLY A 282 -3.90 14.66 6.23
N VAL A 283 -5.04 14.21 6.75
CA VAL A 283 -6.13 13.64 5.95
C VAL A 283 -6.96 14.75 5.32
N VAL A 284 -7.15 14.72 4.00
CA VAL A 284 -7.99 15.70 3.28
C VAL A 284 -9.26 15.08 2.68
N ALA A 285 -9.23 13.79 2.40
CA ALA A 285 -10.36 13.09 1.79
C ALA A 285 -10.38 11.62 2.18
N LEU A 286 -11.53 10.97 1.93
CA LEU A 286 -11.71 9.52 2.04
C LEU A 286 -12.13 8.95 0.69
N ASP A 287 -11.46 7.89 0.23
CA ASP A 287 -11.94 7.07 -0.88
C ASP A 287 -13.24 6.35 -0.46
N PRO A 288 -14.39 6.67 -1.07
CA PRO A 288 -15.67 6.08 -0.70
C PRO A 288 -15.76 4.57 -0.97
N GLY A 289 -14.94 4.01 -1.86
CA GLY A 289 -14.85 2.58 -2.13
C GLY A 289 -14.25 1.77 -0.95
N LYS A 290 -13.55 2.44 -0.05
CA LYS A 290 -13.01 1.85 1.19
C LYS A 290 -14.04 1.98 2.33
N VAL A 291 -14.73 0.89 2.66
CA VAL A 291 -15.75 0.89 3.71
C VAL A 291 -15.18 0.25 4.98
N THR A 292 -14.71 1.08 5.88
CA THR A 292 -14.13 0.66 7.18
C THR A 292 -15.17 0.72 8.28
N ILE A 293 -15.25 -0.32 9.10
CA ILE A 293 -16.10 -0.40 10.29
C ILE A 293 -15.29 -0.70 11.54
N GLN A 294 -15.66 -0.11 12.67
CA GLN A 294 -14.99 -0.32 13.95
C GLN A 294 -15.78 -1.36 14.78
N VAL A 295 -15.46 -2.65 14.57
CA VAL A 295 -16.19 -3.77 15.20
C VAL A 295 -15.91 -3.93 16.70
N SER A 296 -14.81 -3.38 17.21
CA SER A 296 -14.51 -3.36 18.63
C SER A 296 -15.60 -2.65 19.46
N ARG A 297 -16.35 -1.73 18.86
CA ARG A 297 -17.51 -1.08 19.49
C ARG A 297 -18.71 -2.02 19.65
N LEU A 298 -18.74 -3.13 18.91
CA LEU A 298 -19.71 -4.23 19.11
C LEU A 298 -19.29 -5.24 20.19
N GLY A 299 -18.14 -5.05 20.85
CA GLY A 299 -17.57 -5.98 21.83
C GLY A 299 -16.90 -7.22 21.23
N ILE A 300 -16.54 -7.17 19.93
CA ILE A 300 -15.86 -8.23 19.19
C ILE A 300 -14.58 -7.72 18.55
N THR A 301 -13.66 -8.62 18.22
CA THR A 301 -12.45 -8.29 17.48
C THR A 301 -12.66 -8.37 15.97
N GLY A 302 -11.81 -7.70 15.19
CA GLY A 302 -11.82 -7.81 13.73
C GLY A 302 -11.68 -9.26 13.24
N PRO A 303 -10.74 -10.07 13.76
CA PRO A 303 -10.65 -11.50 13.41
C PRO A 303 -11.93 -12.29 13.70
N GLU A 304 -12.59 -12.07 14.86
CA GLU A 304 -13.88 -12.71 15.16
C GLU A 304 -14.95 -12.33 14.11
N ALA A 305 -15.01 -11.05 13.74
CA ALA A 305 -15.93 -10.55 12.72
C ALA A 305 -15.65 -11.16 11.34
N ALA A 306 -14.37 -11.15 10.91
CA ALA A 306 -13.96 -11.71 9.63
C ALA A 306 -14.26 -13.20 9.51
N ASP A 307 -14.04 -13.99 10.57
CA ASP A 307 -14.35 -15.41 10.58
C ASP A 307 -15.85 -15.67 10.47
N ALA A 308 -16.69 -14.87 11.11
CA ALA A 308 -18.12 -14.99 10.98
C ALA A 308 -18.62 -14.60 9.58
N LEU A 309 -18.08 -13.53 9.00
CA LEU A 309 -18.37 -13.11 7.64
C LEU A 309 -17.95 -14.17 6.62
N ARG A 310 -16.75 -14.77 6.79
CA ARG A 310 -16.27 -15.86 5.93
C ARG A 310 -17.19 -17.08 5.98
N ARG A 311 -17.68 -17.47 7.17
CA ARG A 311 -18.69 -18.56 7.29
C ARG A 311 -20.00 -18.21 6.60
N ALA A 312 -20.31 -16.93 6.42
CA ALA A 312 -21.47 -16.46 5.67
C ALA A 312 -21.18 -16.27 4.18
N GLY A 313 -20.01 -16.71 3.67
CA GLY A 313 -19.59 -16.59 2.28
C GLY A 313 -19.13 -15.19 1.87
N ILE A 314 -18.65 -14.38 2.83
CA ILE A 314 -18.21 -13.00 2.60
C ILE A 314 -16.72 -12.89 2.94
N ALA A 315 -15.91 -12.57 1.94
CA ALA A 315 -14.51 -12.20 2.15
C ALA A 315 -14.41 -10.70 2.48
N VAL A 316 -13.46 -10.36 3.35
CA VAL A 316 -13.12 -8.98 3.68
C VAL A 316 -11.72 -8.65 3.18
N GLU A 317 -11.46 -7.39 2.88
CA GLU A 317 -10.16 -6.95 2.33
C GLU A 317 -9.07 -6.95 3.40
N LEU A 318 -9.35 -6.33 4.54
CA LEU A 318 -8.39 -6.18 5.62
C LEU A 318 -9.08 -6.29 6.97
N VAL A 319 -8.34 -6.82 7.93
CA VAL A 319 -8.76 -6.97 9.32
C VAL A 319 -7.62 -6.57 10.23
N ASP A 320 -7.88 -5.73 11.20
CA ASP A 320 -6.99 -5.54 12.35
C ASP A 320 -7.74 -5.89 13.66
N GLN A 321 -7.18 -5.54 14.80
CA GLN A 321 -7.81 -5.84 16.11
C GLN A 321 -9.19 -5.19 16.25
N ASP A 322 -9.36 -3.98 15.74
CA ASP A 322 -10.52 -3.12 15.97
C ASP A 322 -11.45 -3.02 14.77
N HIS A 323 -10.93 -3.27 13.55
CA HIS A 323 -11.59 -2.92 12.30
C HIS A 323 -11.74 -4.09 11.34
N VAL A 324 -12.74 -3.94 10.47
CA VAL A 324 -12.89 -4.69 9.22
C VAL A 324 -13.03 -3.68 8.09
N LEU A 325 -12.27 -3.89 7.01
CA LEU A 325 -12.34 -3.11 5.80
C LEU A 325 -12.95 -3.94 4.67
N PHE A 326 -13.92 -3.37 3.98
CA PHE A 326 -14.43 -3.87 2.71
C PHE A 326 -13.92 -2.99 1.57
N LEU A 327 -13.41 -3.61 0.53
CA LEU A 327 -13.08 -2.96 -0.71
C LEU A 327 -14.27 -3.13 -1.66
N VAL A 328 -14.94 -2.03 -1.98
CA VAL A 328 -16.11 -2.00 -2.85
C VAL A 328 -15.74 -1.36 -4.18
N THR A 329 -15.94 -2.08 -5.27
CA THR A 329 -15.55 -1.67 -6.61
C THR A 329 -16.76 -1.49 -7.51
N TYR A 330 -16.56 -1.07 -8.75
CA TYR A 330 -17.61 -0.96 -9.76
C TYR A 330 -18.30 -2.31 -10.06
N ALA A 331 -17.61 -3.43 -9.84
CA ALA A 331 -18.17 -4.77 -10.05
C ALA A 331 -19.28 -5.12 -9.04
N ASP A 332 -19.29 -4.43 -7.89
CA ASP A 332 -20.28 -4.61 -6.84
C ASP A 332 -21.58 -3.83 -7.10
N ASP A 333 -21.63 -2.95 -8.12
CA ASP A 333 -22.85 -2.25 -8.51
C ASP A 333 -23.74 -3.16 -9.37
N ASN A 334 -24.28 -4.17 -8.74
CA ASN A 334 -25.11 -5.20 -9.38
C ASN A 334 -26.38 -5.49 -8.55
N PRO A 335 -27.41 -6.16 -9.12
CA PRO A 335 -28.69 -6.41 -8.44
C PRO A 335 -28.58 -7.27 -7.18
N GLU A 336 -27.55 -8.07 -7.01
CA GLU A 336 -27.38 -8.97 -5.88
C GLU A 336 -26.74 -8.28 -4.67
N PHE A 337 -26.02 -7.19 -4.90
CA PHE A 337 -25.22 -6.53 -3.87
C PHE A 337 -26.04 -6.00 -2.67
N PRO A 338 -27.26 -5.46 -2.83
CA PRO A 338 -28.09 -5.07 -1.69
C PRO A 338 -28.40 -6.22 -0.74
N ALA A 339 -28.61 -7.44 -1.24
CA ALA A 339 -28.80 -8.63 -0.42
C ALA A 339 -27.53 -9.04 0.33
N ILE A 340 -26.38 -8.91 -0.33
CA ILE A 340 -25.06 -9.14 0.28
C ILE A 340 -24.81 -8.13 1.41
N ALA A 341 -25.05 -6.84 1.16
CA ALA A 341 -24.91 -5.78 2.15
C ALA A 341 -25.81 -6.01 3.39
N GLN A 342 -27.06 -6.42 3.18
CA GLN A 342 -27.97 -6.76 4.27
C GLN A 342 -27.50 -8.00 5.04
N ARG A 343 -26.94 -9.01 4.36
CA ARG A 343 -26.38 -10.21 5.01
C ARG A 343 -25.17 -9.86 5.88
N ILE A 344 -24.28 -8.97 5.42
CA ILE A 344 -23.15 -8.43 6.19
C ILE A 344 -23.67 -7.80 7.49
N ALA A 345 -24.62 -6.88 7.39
CA ALA A 345 -25.20 -6.19 8.53
C ALA A 345 -25.83 -7.17 9.53
N THR A 346 -26.61 -8.16 9.03
CA THR A 346 -27.25 -9.18 9.87
C THR A 346 -26.25 -10.05 10.61
N VAL A 347 -25.12 -10.44 9.97
CA VAL A 347 -24.05 -11.22 10.62
C VAL A 347 -23.45 -10.41 11.77
N LEU A 348 -23.09 -9.16 11.51
CA LEU A 348 -22.46 -8.29 12.51
C LEU A 348 -23.39 -7.97 13.68
N GLU A 349 -24.68 -7.74 13.43
CA GLU A 349 -25.68 -7.50 14.47
C GLU A 349 -25.80 -8.70 15.41
N LYS A 350 -25.88 -9.92 14.87
CA LYS A 350 -25.95 -11.16 15.66
C LYS A 350 -24.71 -11.41 16.53
N MET A 351 -23.56 -10.85 16.14
CA MET A 351 -22.31 -11.02 16.89
C MET A 351 -22.14 -10.06 18.05
N ARG A 352 -23.00 -9.05 18.16
CA ARG A 352 -22.92 -8.03 19.21
C ARG A 352 -22.86 -8.65 20.58
N LYS A 353 -21.86 -8.25 21.37
CA LYS A 353 -21.62 -8.65 22.76
C LYS A 353 -21.64 -7.41 23.67
N PRO A 354 -21.82 -7.57 24.99
CA PRO A 354 -21.55 -6.50 25.93
C PRO A 354 -20.17 -5.93 25.66
N ARG A 355 -20.04 -4.58 25.71
CA ARG A 355 -18.79 -3.88 25.45
C ARG A 355 -17.67 -4.47 26.32
N ARG A 356 -16.67 -5.03 25.69
CA ARG A 356 -15.40 -5.39 26.32
C ARG A 356 -14.50 -4.19 26.21
N ASP A 357 -13.85 -3.78 27.28
CA ASP A 357 -12.70 -2.90 27.18
C ASP A 357 -11.55 -3.72 26.56
N LEU A 358 -11.54 -3.78 25.25
CA LEU A 358 -10.37 -4.27 24.52
C LEU A 358 -9.27 -3.23 24.74
N PRO A 359 -8.17 -3.57 25.44
CA PRO A 359 -7.11 -2.61 25.64
C PRO A 359 -6.66 -2.13 24.25
N PRO A 360 -6.49 -0.82 24.07
CA PRO A 360 -5.99 -0.31 22.80
C PRO A 360 -4.68 -1.02 22.48
N VAL A 361 -4.49 -1.40 21.25
CA VAL A 361 -3.14 -1.67 20.77
C VAL A 361 -2.46 -0.30 20.80
N PRO A 362 -1.43 -0.06 21.63
CA PRO A 362 -0.79 1.24 21.66
C PRO A 362 -0.38 1.62 20.25
N PRO A 363 -0.74 2.82 19.80
CA PRO A 363 -0.61 3.17 18.40
C PRO A 363 0.83 3.34 17.98
N VAL A 364 1.68 3.74 18.89
CA VAL A 364 3.01 4.21 18.52
C VAL A 364 3.95 4.07 19.71
N LEU A 365 4.88 3.17 19.55
CA LEU A 365 6.15 3.29 20.22
C LEU A 365 6.94 4.43 19.53
N SER A 366 7.76 5.14 20.28
CA SER A 366 8.71 6.08 19.67
C SER A 366 9.48 5.36 18.56
N ILE A 367 9.74 6.06 17.45
CA ILE A 367 10.59 5.51 16.37
C ILE A 367 11.91 5.11 17.00
N PRO A 368 12.35 3.85 16.86
CA PRO A 368 13.62 3.41 17.42
C PRO A 368 14.81 4.16 16.81
N GLU A 369 15.91 4.22 17.55
CA GLU A 369 17.15 4.79 17.03
C GLU A 369 17.65 3.96 15.84
N GLN A 370 17.80 4.61 14.68
CA GLN A 370 18.45 4.02 13.51
C GLN A 370 19.97 4.07 13.70
N VAL A 371 20.59 2.93 14.01
CA VAL A 371 22.05 2.80 14.26
C VAL A 371 22.82 2.62 12.96
N LEU A 372 22.28 1.81 12.05
CA LEU A 372 22.80 1.56 10.71
C LEU A 372 21.69 1.77 9.68
N THR A 373 22.06 2.12 8.46
CA THR A 373 21.09 2.14 7.37
C THR A 373 20.48 0.74 7.16
N PRO A 374 19.28 0.63 6.60
CA PRO A 374 18.68 -0.68 6.30
C PRO A 374 19.58 -1.56 5.42
N ARG A 375 20.32 -0.97 4.48
CA ARG A 375 21.25 -1.69 3.61
C ARG A 375 22.45 -2.23 4.38
N GLU A 376 23.10 -1.41 5.19
CA GLU A 376 24.23 -1.85 6.03
C GLU A 376 23.80 -2.99 6.95
N ALA A 377 22.66 -2.86 7.62
CA ALA A 377 22.13 -3.89 8.50
C ALA A 377 21.75 -5.18 7.77
N PHE A 378 21.26 -5.07 6.51
CA PHE A 378 20.91 -6.24 5.70
C PHE A 378 22.14 -7.11 5.40
N PHE A 379 23.28 -6.49 5.09
CA PHE A 379 24.53 -7.18 4.74
C PHE A 379 25.47 -7.46 5.93
N ALA A 380 25.21 -6.87 7.09
CA ALA A 380 26.03 -7.09 8.28
C ALA A 380 25.97 -8.53 8.79
N PRO A 381 27.00 -9.04 9.45
CA PRO A 381 26.96 -10.30 10.17
C PRO A 381 25.84 -10.31 11.22
N LYS A 382 25.18 -11.44 11.36
CA LYS A 382 24.03 -11.60 12.25
C LYS A 382 24.21 -12.80 13.16
N GLU A 383 23.69 -12.68 14.36
CA GLU A 383 23.53 -13.80 15.29
C GLU A 383 22.10 -13.91 15.78
N ARG A 384 21.73 -15.07 16.26
CA ARG A 384 20.39 -15.33 16.76
C ARG A 384 20.41 -15.34 18.29
N VAL A 385 19.58 -14.52 18.90
CA VAL A 385 19.47 -14.41 20.37
C VAL A 385 18.02 -14.65 20.81
N PRO A 386 17.77 -15.01 22.08
CA PRO A 386 16.41 -15.02 22.62
C PRO A 386 15.78 -13.63 22.47
N PHE A 387 14.58 -13.55 21.86
CA PHE A 387 13.99 -12.24 21.56
C PHE A 387 13.75 -11.39 22.82
N ARG A 388 13.38 -12.02 23.92
CA ARG A 388 13.20 -11.34 25.22
C ARG A 388 14.46 -10.69 25.76
N GLU A 389 15.62 -11.14 25.34
CA GLU A 389 16.95 -10.68 25.77
C GLU A 389 17.60 -9.73 24.75
N ALA A 390 16.94 -9.48 23.62
CA ALA A 390 17.48 -8.68 22.52
C ALA A 390 17.51 -7.16 22.79
N ALA A 391 17.03 -6.68 23.95
CA ALA A 391 17.00 -5.26 24.28
C ALA A 391 18.41 -4.64 24.25
N GLY A 392 18.56 -3.47 23.61
CA GLY A 392 19.82 -2.77 23.39
C GLY A 392 20.62 -3.26 22.18
N ARG A 393 20.29 -4.42 21.61
CA ARG A 393 20.91 -4.92 20.36
C ARG A 393 20.32 -4.21 19.16
N VAL A 394 21.02 -4.28 18.05
CA VAL A 394 20.56 -3.73 16.75
C VAL A 394 19.88 -4.83 15.94
N ALA A 395 18.69 -4.57 15.45
CA ALA A 395 17.90 -5.52 14.68
C ALA A 395 18.58 -5.90 13.35
N GLY A 396 18.69 -7.20 13.09
CA GLY A 396 19.22 -7.76 11.84
C GLY A 396 18.14 -8.18 10.85
N GLU A 397 16.88 -8.22 11.29
CA GLU A 397 15.75 -8.63 10.49
C GLU A 397 14.51 -7.76 10.74
N THR A 398 13.52 -7.87 9.88
CA THR A 398 12.26 -7.12 9.96
C THR A 398 11.27 -7.88 10.82
N LEU A 399 10.49 -7.18 11.64
CA LEU A 399 9.28 -7.72 12.27
C LEU A 399 8.07 -6.91 11.84
N SER A 400 7.10 -7.57 11.26
CA SER A 400 5.78 -7.02 10.93
C SER A 400 4.68 -7.91 11.48
N PHE A 401 3.51 -7.32 11.71
CA PHE A 401 2.30 -8.07 11.98
C PHE A 401 1.33 -7.88 10.80
N TYR A 402 0.73 -8.97 10.34
CA TYR A 402 -0.15 -8.93 9.18
C TYR A 402 -1.60 -9.29 9.60
N PRO A 403 -2.59 -8.60 9.06
CA PRO A 403 -2.53 -7.35 8.29
C PRO A 403 -2.22 -6.13 9.18
N PRO A 404 -1.74 -5.00 8.63
CA PRO A 404 -1.53 -4.68 7.22
C PRO A 404 -0.12 -4.98 6.69
N GLY A 405 0.79 -5.56 7.47
CA GLY A 405 2.16 -5.85 7.05
C GLY A 405 3.10 -4.63 7.10
N ILE A 406 2.79 -3.67 7.95
CA ILE A 406 3.64 -2.51 8.23
C ILE A 406 4.77 -2.95 9.18
N PRO A 407 6.04 -2.66 8.85
CA PRO A 407 7.14 -3.02 9.72
C PRO A 407 7.10 -2.29 11.07
N LEU A 408 7.10 -3.07 12.15
CA LEU A 408 7.23 -2.58 13.52
C LEU A 408 8.71 -2.43 13.92
N ILE A 409 9.54 -3.37 13.48
CA ILE A 409 10.99 -3.35 13.63
C ILE A 409 11.60 -3.41 12.23
N MET A 410 12.59 -2.55 11.97
CA MET A 410 13.35 -2.56 10.74
C MET A 410 14.82 -2.90 10.99
N PRO A 411 15.53 -3.52 10.04
CA PRO A 411 16.95 -3.76 10.16
C PRO A 411 17.72 -2.46 10.42
N GLY A 412 18.68 -2.52 11.32
CA GLY A 412 19.51 -1.36 11.72
C GLY A 412 18.92 -0.55 12.88
N GLU A 413 17.74 -0.86 13.37
CA GLU A 413 17.12 -0.20 14.52
C GLU A 413 17.56 -0.84 15.85
N ARG A 414 17.73 0.00 16.88
CA ARG A 414 18.01 -0.45 18.25
C ARG A 414 16.72 -0.97 18.90
N LEU A 415 16.76 -2.21 19.34
CA LEU A 415 15.65 -2.85 20.04
C LEU A 415 15.51 -2.29 21.46
N THR A 416 14.31 -1.83 21.83
CA THR A 416 13.98 -1.39 23.19
C THR A 416 13.18 -2.46 23.91
N LYS A 417 13.18 -2.41 25.24
CA LYS A 417 12.38 -3.33 26.08
C LYS A 417 10.89 -3.18 25.78
N GLU A 418 10.44 -1.94 25.57
CA GLU A 418 9.04 -1.59 25.26
C GLU A 418 8.63 -2.18 23.91
N LEU A 419 9.49 -2.08 22.90
CA LEU A 419 9.26 -2.61 21.56
C LEU A 419 9.15 -4.14 21.57
N ILE A 420 10.03 -4.82 22.32
CA ILE A 420 10.00 -6.28 22.49
C ILE A 420 8.71 -6.71 23.21
N ALA A 421 8.39 -6.06 24.35
CA ALA A 421 7.20 -6.36 25.13
C ALA A 421 5.93 -6.17 24.29
N PHE A 422 5.86 -5.08 23.52
CA PHE A 422 4.75 -4.80 22.62
C PHE A 422 4.62 -5.86 21.52
N SER A 423 5.73 -6.27 20.89
CA SER A 423 5.74 -7.31 19.86
C SER A 423 5.19 -8.64 20.39
N LEU A 424 5.61 -9.05 21.60
CA LEU A 424 5.13 -10.25 22.24
C LEU A 424 3.63 -10.16 22.61
N GLN A 425 3.17 -8.99 23.05
CA GLN A 425 1.75 -8.74 23.30
C GLN A 425 0.89 -8.87 22.03
N LEU A 426 1.38 -8.39 20.87
CA LEU A 426 0.68 -8.54 19.60
C LEU A 426 0.59 -10.02 19.17
N GLN A 427 1.68 -10.78 19.39
CA GLN A 427 1.71 -12.21 19.12
C GLN A 427 0.71 -12.98 20.00
N GLU A 428 0.65 -12.68 21.31
CA GLU A 428 -0.33 -13.27 22.23
C GLU A 428 -1.78 -13.02 21.79
N LYS A 429 -2.04 -11.88 21.14
CA LYS A 429 -3.34 -11.56 20.51
C LYS A 429 -3.58 -12.30 19.20
N ARG A 430 -2.71 -13.23 18.81
CA ARG A 430 -2.79 -14.06 17.59
C ARG A 430 -2.75 -13.28 16.29
N LEU A 431 -2.12 -12.09 16.27
CA LEU A 431 -1.79 -11.44 15.02
C LEU A 431 -0.68 -12.23 14.32
N GLN A 432 -0.80 -12.37 13.02
CA GLN A 432 0.16 -13.16 12.24
C GLN A 432 1.51 -12.43 12.16
N VAL A 433 2.55 -13.07 12.68
CA VAL A 433 3.94 -12.59 12.61
C VAL A 433 4.47 -12.80 11.19
N SER A 434 5.11 -11.78 10.62
CA SER A 434 5.71 -11.82 9.30
C SER A 434 7.05 -11.08 9.31
N GLY A 435 8.01 -11.59 8.56
CA GLY A 435 9.33 -10.99 8.40
C GLY A 435 10.44 -11.75 9.16
N PRO A 436 10.30 -12.03 10.46
CA PRO A 436 11.35 -12.74 11.18
C PRO A 436 11.51 -14.17 10.68
N ARG A 437 12.74 -14.66 10.78
CA ARG A 437 13.08 -16.05 10.46
C ARG A 437 12.42 -17.05 11.42
N ASP A 438 12.21 -16.63 12.68
CA ASP A 438 11.45 -17.36 13.68
C ASP A 438 10.08 -16.66 13.95
N PRO A 439 9.00 -17.11 13.32
CA PRO A 439 7.68 -16.49 13.52
C PRO A 439 7.10 -16.75 14.91
N SER A 440 7.71 -17.65 15.72
CA SER A 440 7.32 -17.87 17.10
C SER A 440 7.85 -16.80 18.06
N LEU A 441 8.76 -15.91 17.58
CA LEU A 441 9.44 -14.89 18.38
C LEU A 441 10.14 -15.43 19.63
N GLN A 442 10.54 -16.71 19.63
CA GLN A 442 11.44 -17.23 20.67
C GLN A 442 12.84 -16.69 20.47
N THR A 443 13.27 -16.57 19.21
CA THR A 443 14.56 -16.01 18.81
C THR A 443 14.36 -14.88 17.81
N PHE A 444 15.38 -14.01 17.70
CA PHE A 444 15.42 -12.91 16.75
C PHE A 444 16.84 -12.70 16.24
N GLU A 445 16.98 -12.34 14.94
CA GLU A 445 18.30 -12.01 14.38
C GLU A 445 18.68 -10.58 14.73
N VAL A 446 19.86 -10.43 15.35
CA VAL A 446 20.48 -9.14 15.68
C VAL A 446 21.84 -9.05 15.05
N LEU A 447 22.37 -7.84 14.91
CA LEU A 447 23.72 -7.63 14.40
C LEU A 447 24.76 -8.03 15.44
N VAL A 448 25.89 -8.59 14.98
CA VAL A 448 27.02 -8.98 15.82
C VAL A 448 27.74 -7.75 16.37
#